data_b051d3161301947c0a871882d4944ff3
#
_entry.id   b051d3161301947c0a871882d4944ff3
#
_cell.length_a   1.000
_cell.length_b   1.000
_cell.length_c   1.000
_cell.angle_alpha   90.00
_cell.angle_beta   90.00
_cell.angle_gamma   90.00
#
_symmetry.space_group_name_H-M   'P 1'
#
loop_
_entity.id
_entity.type
_entity.pdbx_description
1 polymer ?
#
loop_
_entity_poly.entity_id
_entity_poly.type
_entity_poly.pdbx_seq_one_letter_code
_entity_poly.pdbx_strand_id
1 'polypeptide(L)'
;MANDLESIEREIIEAGAFVDKLLGEVGKRIVGQRAMTERILIAILANGHILLEGLPGLAKTLAVKTFAECIDARFARIQFTPDLLPADLIGTMIYRKETGEFVPKLGPLFANLILTDEINQIGRASCRERV
;
A
#
# COMPACT_ATOMS: atom_id res chain seq x y z
N MET A 1 -5.53 -28.51 -27.13
CA MET A 1 -4.39 -28.51 -26.19
C MET A 1 -3.20 -27.66 -26.65
N ALA A 2 -2.64 -27.84 -27.85
CA ALA A 2 -1.54 -26.95 -28.30
C ALA A 2 -1.99 -25.49 -28.48
N ASN A 3 -3.16 -25.23 -29.03
CA ASN A 3 -3.70 -23.88 -29.19
C ASN A 3 -3.97 -23.16 -27.85
N ASP A 4 -4.28 -23.89 -26.78
CA ASP A 4 -4.54 -23.30 -25.47
C ASP A 4 -3.24 -22.82 -24.81
N LEU A 5 -2.13 -23.54 -25.02
CA LEU A 5 -0.83 -23.13 -24.51
C LEU A 5 -0.30 -21.88 -25.20
N GLU A 6 -0.42 -21.80 -26.53
CA GLU A 6 -0.01 -20.62 -27.29
C GLU A 6 -0.84 -19.37 -26.95
N SER A 7 -2.13 -19.53 -26.65
CA SER A 7 -2.98 -18.42 -26.22
C SER A 7 -2.58 -17.93 -24.83
N ILE A 8 -2.31 -18.83 -23.90
CA ILE A 8 -1.85 -18.50 -22.55
C ILE A 8 -0.47 -17.83 -22.59
N GLU A 9 0.45 -18.32 -23.42
CA GLU A 9 1.76 -17.68 -23.59
C GLU A 9 1.65 -16.24 -24.10
N ARG A 10 0.77 -15.97 -25.06
CA ARG A 10 0.52 -14.59 -25.53
C ARG A 10 -0.02 -13.69 -24.44
N GLU A 11 -1.01 -14.16 -23.68
CA GLU A 11 -1.57 -13.40 -22.57
C GLU A 11 -0.51 -13.08 -21.50
N ILE A 12 0.37 -14.05 -21.20
CA ILE A 12 1.49 -13.84 -20.26
C ILE A 12 2.48 -12.80 -20.81
N ILE A 13 2.81 -12.85 -22.08
CA ILE A 13 3.73 -11.89 -22.73
C ILE A 13 3.14 -10.49 -22.73
N GLU A 14 1.86 -10.34 -23.07
CA GLU A 14 1.17 -9.05 -23.07
C GLU A 14 1.07 -8.46 -21.64
N ALA A 15 0.72 -9.28 -20.67
CA ALA A 15 0.72 -8.88 -19.26
C ALA A 15 2.13 -8.52 -18.76
N GLY A 16 3.17 -9.27 -19.21
CA GLY A 16 4.57 -9.01 -18.89
C GLY A 16 5.05 -7.64 -19.38
N ALA A 17 4.61 -7.19 -20.55
CA ALA A 17 4.98 -5.88 -21.08
C ALA A 17 4.53 -4.71 -20.19
N PHE A 18 3.39 -4.83 -19.52
CA PHE A 18 2.93 -3.86 -18.52
C PHE A 18 3.86 -3.83 -17.30
N VAL A 19 4.27 -5.00 -16.82
CA VAL A 19 5.18 -5.15 -15.68
C VAL A 19 6.53 -4.49 -15.95
N ASP A 20 7.12 -4.74 -17.11
CA ASP A 20 8.40 -4.14 -17.51
C ASP A 20 8.31 -2.62 -17.61
N LYS A 21 7.23 -2.11 -18.18
CA LYS A 21 6.97 -0.68 -18.25
C LYS A 21 6.83 -0.05 -16.88
N LEU A 22 6.08 -0.69 -15.98
CA LEU A 22 5.87 -0.22 -14.62
C LEU A 22 7.18 -0.20 -13.82
N LEU A 23 7.96 -1.28 -13.88
CA LEU A 23 9.27 -1.36 -13.22
C LEU A 23 10.25 -0.32 -13.80
N GLY A 24 10.19 -0.06 -15.10
CA GLY A 24 10.97 0.99 -15.75
C GLY A 24 10.63 2.38 -15.22
N GLU A 25 9.35 2.71 -15.05
CA GLU A 25 8.91 3.99 -14.49
C GLU A 25 9.28 4.12 -13.01
N VAL A 26 9.09 3.08 -12.22
CA VAL A 26 9.49 3.05 -10.81
C VAL A 26 11.00 3.19 -10.67
N GLY A 27 11.78 2.52 -11.55
CA GLY A 27 13.24 2.56 -11.56
C GLY A 27 13.84 3.94 -11.84
N LYS A 28 13.11 4.84 -12.48
CA LYS A 28 13.53 6.24 -12.67
C LYS A 28 13.63 7.02 -11.36
N ARG A 29 12.84 6.65 -10.36
CA ARG A 29 12.80 7.31 -9.04
C ARG A 29 13.51 6.50 -7.95
N ILE A 30 13.52 5.17 -8.06
CA ILE A 30 14.09 4.26 -7.07
C ILE A 30 15.31 3.58 -7.67
N VAL A 31 16.47 4.04 -7.29
CA VAL A 31 17.75 3.52 -7.78
C VAL A 31 18.30 2.47 -6.79
N GLY A 32 18.77 1.34 -7.30
CA GLY A 32 19.53 0.35 -6.52
C GLY A 32 18.68 -0.59 -5.63
N GLN A 33 17.34 -0.51 -5.66
CA GLN A 33 16.43 -1.30 -4.80
C GLN A 33 15.57 -2.29 -5.62
N ARG A 34 16.14 -2.89 -6.67
CA ARG A 34 15.40 -3.74 -7.61
C ARG A 34 14.65 -4.89 -6.92
N ALA A 35 15.31 -5.61 -6.02
CA ALA A 35 14.70 -6.72 -5.30
C ALA A 35 13.49 -6.28 -4.44
N MET A 36 13.54 -5.08 -3.86
CA MET A 36 12.43 -4.52 -3.08
C MET A 36 11.28 -4.14 -4.02
N THR A 37 11.56 -3.47 -5.13
CA THR A 37 10.53 -3.04 -6.09
C THR A 37 9.83 -4.24 -6.74
N GLU A 38 10.56 -5.28 -7.11
CA GLU A 38 9.99 -6.53 -7.64
C GLU A 38 9.06 -7.21 -6.63
N ARG A 39 9.45 -7.29 -5.35
CA ARG A 39 8.62 -7.88 -4.29
C ARG A 39 7.37 -7.07 -3.99
N ILE A 40 7.45 -5.74 -4.01
CA ILE A 40 6.27 -4.87 -3.88
C ILE A 40 5.31 -5.12 -5.05
N LEU A 41 5.82 -5.20 -6.27
CA LEU A 41 5.01 -5.50 -7.44
C LEU A 41 4.31 -6.85 -7.34
N ILE A 42 5.01 -7.90 -6.91
CA ILE A 42 4.43 -9.22 -6.68
C ILE A 42 3.29 -9.14 -5.66
N ALA A 43 3.48 -8.41 -4.56
CA ALA A 43 2.43 -8.24 -3.55
C ALA A 43 1.20 -7.50 -4.11
N ILE A 44 1.40 -6.49 -4.97
CA ILE A 44 0.31 -5.76 -5.63
C ILE A 44 -0.44 -6.69 -6.59
N LEU A 45 0.26 -7.44 -7.43
CA LEU A 45 -0.35 -8.36 -8.41
C LEU A 45 -1.09 -9.52 -7.72
N ALA A 46 -0.55 -10.01 -6.61
CA ALA A 46 -1.18 -11.06 -5.81
C ALA A 46 -2.32 -10.55 -4.92
N ASN A 47 -2.62 -9.23 -4.93
CA ASN A 47 -3.55 -8.58 -4.01
C ASN A 47 -3.25 -8.95 -2.55
N GLY A 48 -1.98 -9.01 -2.20
CA GLY A 48 -1.49 -9.47 -0.90
C GLY A 48 -0.84 -8.37 -0.08
N HIS A 49 -0.19 -8.79 1.00
CA HIS A 49 0.54 -7.93 1.92
C HIS A 49 2.04 -8.23 1.87
N ILE A 50 2.85 -7.23 2.15
CA ILE A 50 4.30 -7.37 2.22
C ILE A 50 4.84 -6.75 3.50
N LEU A 51 5.75 -7.44 4.17
CA LEU A 51 6.52 -6.89 5.28
C LEU A 51 7.89 -6.44 4.75
N LEU A 52 8.18 -5.15 4.90
CA LEU A 52 9.44 -4.55 4.51
C LEU A 52 10.30 -4.28 5.74
N GLU A 53 11.20 -5.19 6.04
CA GLU A 53 12.20 -5.03 7.10
C GLU A 53 13.49 -4.40 6.56
N GLY A 54 14.14 -3.60 7.38
CA GLY A 54 15.43 -3.02 7.04
C GLY A 54 15.70 -1.70 7.76
N LEU A 55 16.90 -1.17 7.56
CA LEU A 55 17.35 0.06 8.17
C LEU A 55 16.43 1.24 7.80
N PRO A 56 16.24 2.20 8.72
CA PRO A 56 15.53 3.44 8.42
C PRO A 56 16.27 4.20 7.31
N GLY A 57 15.52 4.89 6.43
CA GLY A 57 16.10 5.67 5.34
C GLY A 57 16.23 4.95 3.99
N LEU A 58 15.84 3.69 3.86
CA LEU A 58 15.90 2.91 2.60
C LEU A 58 14.77 3.23 1.61
N ALA A 59 14.26 4.44 1.60
CA ALA A 59 13.25 4.90 0.65
C ALA A 59 11.99 4.00 0.55
N LYS A 60 11.65 3.22 1.59
CA LYS A 60 10.50 2.32 1.60
C LYS A 60 9.19 3.06 1.31
N THR A 61 8.99 4.19 1.98
CA THR A 61 7.82 5.05 1.78
C THR A 61 7.78 5.59 0.36
N LEU A 62 8.93 6.03 -0.16
CA LEU A 62 9.04 6.54 -1.53
C LEU A 62 8.70 5.45 -2.55
N ALA A 63 9.16 4.21 -2.34
CA ALA A 63 8.88 3.10 -3.24
C ALA A 63 7.38 2.83 -3.33
N VAL A 64 6.70 2.63 -2.21
CA VAL A 64 5.25 2.34 -2.19
C VAL A 64 4.45 3.51 -2.78
N LYS A 65 4.83 4.76 -2.45
CA LYS A 65 4.20 5.96 -3.02
C LYS A 65 4.40 6.04 -4.53
N THR A 66 5.61 5.75 -5.03
CA THR A 66 5.90 5.74 -6.47
C THR A 66 5.07 4.70 -7.21
N PHE A 67 4.93 3.50 -6.66
CA PHE A 67 4.03 2.48 -7.22
C PHE A 67 2.58 2.99 -7.29
N ALA A 68 2.08 3.57 -6.21
CA ALA A 68 0.72 4.11 -6.17
C ALA A 68 0.50 5.17 -7.25
N GLU A 69 1.45 6.08 -7.45
CA GLU A 69 1.40 7.11 -8.48
C GLU A 69 1.45 6.50 -9.90
N CYS A 70 2.29 5.48 -10.12
CA CYS A 70 2.42 4.84 -11.44
C CYS A 70 1.16 4.07 -11.87
N ILE A 71 0.40 3.53 -10.92
CA ILE A 71 -0.84 2.76 -11.20
C ILE A 71 -2.12 3.57 -10.91
N ASP A 72 -1.99 4.87 -10.66
CA ASP A 72 -3.10 5.77 -10.30
C ASP A 72 -3.95 5.26 -9.12
N ALA A 73 -3.29 4.71 -8.11
CA ALA A 73 -3.92 4.17 -6.92
C ALA A 73 -3.86 5.16 -5.75
N ARG A 74 -4.90 5.16 -4.92
CA ARG A 74 -4.91 5.95 -3.68
C ARG A 74 -3.92 5.36 -2.69
N PHE A 75 -3.00 6.19 -2.21
CA PHE A 75 -2.00 5.86 -1.22
C PHE A 75 -2.34 6.49 0.12
N ALA A 76 -2.21 5.73 1.19
CA ALA A 76 -2.25 6.24 2.56
C ALA A 76 -1.06 5.73 3.37
N ARG A 77 -0.58 6.55 4.27
CA ARG A 77 0.42 6.18 5.27
C ARG A 77 -0.20 6.25 6.65
N ILE A 78 -0.04 5.19 7.41
CA ILE A 78 -0.52 5.08 8.78
C ILE A 78 0.69 4.83 9.68
N GLN A 79 0.91 5.71 10.62
CA GLN A 79 1.90 5.51 11.67
C GLN A 79 1.19 5.04 12.94
N PHE A 80 1.48 3.83 13.37
CA PHE A 80 0.89 3.29 14.58
C PHE A 80 1.57 3.88 15.81
N THR A 81 0.77 4.57 16.62
CA THR A 81 1.17 5.11 17.92
C THR A 81 0.28 4.50 19.01
N PRO A 82 0.72 4.48 20.28
CA PRO A 82 -0.11 3.98 21.38
C PRO A 82 -1.45 4.69 21.55
N ASP A 83 -1.54 5.95 21.07
CA ASP A 83 -2.74 6.79 21.19
C ASP A 83 -3.67 6.70 19.97
N LEU A 84 -3.35 5.87 18.97
CA LEU A 84 -4.14 5.74 17.75
C LEU A 84 -5.47 5.06 18.04
N LEU A 85 -6.56 5.75 17.73
CA LEU A 85 -7.92 5.24 17.89
C LEU A 85 -8.40 4.52 16.62
N PRO A 86 -9.27 3.51 16.73
CA PRO A 86 -9.89 2.88 15.57
C PRO A 86 -10.61 3.87 14.65
N ALA A 87 -11.19 4.93 15.21
CA ALA A 87 -11.85 5.99 14.45
C ALA A 87 -10.89 6.77 13.53
N ASP A 88 -9.61 6.88 13.92
CA ASP A 88 -8.58 7.54 13.10
C ASP A 88 -8.26 6.72 11.83
N LEU A 89 -8.47 5.41 11.89
CA LEU A 89 -8.24 4.48 10.79
C LEU A 89 -9.46 4.36 9.86
N ILE A 90 -10.64 4.18 10.47
CA ILE A 90 -11.90 3.92 9.74
C ILE A 90 -12.53 5.24 9.29
N GLY A 91 -12.37 6.29 10.11
CA GLY A 91 -13.02 7.57 9.90
C GLY A 91 -14.16 7.82 10.89
N THR A 92 -14.73 9.00 10.80
CA THR A 92 -15.78 9.49 11.70
C THR A 92 -16.89 10.19 10.94
N MET A 93 -18.05 10.33 11.58
CA MET A 93 -19.11 11.20 11.10
C MET A 93 -18.79 12.65 11.44
N ILE A 94 -18.78 13.51 10.45
CA ILE A 94 -18.59 14.96 10.64
C ILE A 94 -19.89 15.71 10.33
N TYR A 95 -20.20 16.69 11.17
CA TYR A 95 -21.35 17.57 10.94
C TYR A 95 -20.98 18.68 9.97
N ARG A 96 -21.67 18.78 8.85
CA ARG A 96 -21.55 19.89 7.90
C ARG A 96 -22.53 21.00 8.27
N LYS A 97 -22.02 22.12 8.70
CA LYS A 97 -22.84 23.31 9.05
C LYS A 97 -23.60 23.86 7.85
N GLU A 98 -23.05 23.69 6.65
CA GLU A 98 -23.65 24.21 5.41
C GLU A 98 -24.92 23.48 4.99
N THR A 99 -24.97 22.16 5.21
CA THR A 99 -26.10 21.29 4.84
C THR A 99 -26.93 20.85 6.03
N GLY A 100 -26.44 21.03 7.26
CA GLY A 100 -27.10 20.54 8.47
C GLY A 100 -27.07 19.03 8.65
N GLU A 101 -26.23 18.32 7.90
CA GLU A 101 -26.20 16.85 7.86
C GLU A 101 -24.89 16.30 8.42
N PHE A 102 -24.98 15.06 8.93
CA PHE A 102 -23.81 14.26 9.27
C PHE A 102 -23.35 13.48 8.06
N VAL A 103 -22.10 13.69 7.63
CA VAL A 103 -21.49 12.96 6.52
C VAL A 103 -20.30 12.14 6.99
N PRO A 104 -20.12 10.90 6.49
CA PRO A 104 -18.97 10.09 6.84
C PRO A 104 -17.69 10.68 6.22
N LYS A 105 -16.69 10.93 7.03
CA LYS A 105 -15.32 11.22 6.60
C LYS A 105 -14.52 9.91 6.69
N LEU A 106 -14.24 9.32 5.52
CA LEU A 106 -13.49 8.06 5.44
C LEU A 106 -12.05 8.26 5.93
N GLY A 107 -11.58 7.29 6.68
CA GLY A 107 -10.20 7.24 7.17
C GLY A 107 -9.22 6.64 6.16
N PRO A 108 -7.93 6.55 6.52
CA PRO A 108 -6.87 6.09 5.63
C PRO A 108 -6.98 4.60 5.22
N LEU A 109 -7.78 3.78 5.92
CA LEU A 109 -8.02 2.38 5.53
C LEU A 109 -8.74 2.24 4.19
N PHE A 110 -9.40 3.29 3.70
CA PHE A 110 -10.09 3.27 2.41
C PHE A 110 -9.18 3.71 1.24
N ALA A 111 -7.88 3.42 1.35
CA ALA A 111 -6.92 3.55 0.25
C ALA A 111 -6.64 2.20 -0.42
N ASN A 112 -6.09 2.24 -1.63
CA ASN A 112 -5.75 1.03 -2.38
C ASN A 112 -4.41 0.45 -1.92
N LEU A 113 -3.45 1.33 -1.61
CA LEU A 113 -2.14 0.97 -1.05
C LEU A 113 -1.96 1.69 0.29
N ILE A 114 -1.70 0.92 1.32
CA ILE A 114 -1.54 1.43 2.68
C ILE A 114 -0.15 1.03 3.18
N LEU A 115 0.65 2.02 3.53
CA LEU A 115 1.92 1.82 4.22
C LEU A 115 1.71 2.00 5.71
N THR A 116 1.98 0.96 6.47
CA THR A 116 1.90 1.00 7.94
C THR A 116 3.30 1.03 8.54
N ASP A 117 3.59 2.06 9.32
CA ASP A 117 4.84 2.18 10.07
C ASP A 117 4.60 1.85 11.55
N GLU A 118 5.62 1.28 12.19
CA GLU A 118 5.65 1.00 13.63
C GLU A 118 4.48 0.12 14.13
N ILE A 119 4.04 -0.83 13.32
CA ILE A 119 2.91 -1.72 13.62
C ILE A 119 3.08 -2.50 14.95
N ASN A 120 4.32 -2.68 15.41
CA ASN A 120 4.63 -3.32 16.69
C ASN A 120 4.31 -2.45 17.93
N GLN A 121 4.00 -1.18 17.75
CA GLN A 121 3.62 -0.28 18.85
C GLN A 121 2.23 -0.63 19.43
N ILE A 122 1.35 -1.24 18.64
CA ILE A 122 0.00 -1.64 19.07
C ILE A 122 0.06 -2.63 20.25
N GLY A 123 1.01 -3.56 20.25
CA GLY A 123 1.15 -4.57 21.31
C GLY A 123 1.58 -4.01 22.68
N ARG A 124 2.19 -2.83 22.71
CA ARG A 124 2.65 -2.19 23.96
C ARG A 124 1.52 -1.47 24.71
N ALA A 125 0.53 -0.97 24.01
CA ALA A 125 -0.64 -0.32 24.62
C ALA A 125 -1.53 -1.34 25.34
N SER A 126 -1.77 -2.51 24.76
CA SER A 126 -2.64 -3.53 25.35
C SER A 126 -2.03 -4.23 26.60
N CYS A 127 -0.70 -4.18 26.78
CA CYS A 127 -0.03 -4.70 27.97
C CYS A 127 -0.04 -3.72 29.15
N ARG A 128 -0.28 -2.42 28.93
CA ARG A 128 -0.32 -1.42 30.01
C ARG A 128 -1.68 -1.30 30.69
N GLU A 129 -2.75 -1.75 30.07
CA GLU A 129 -4.11 -1.71 30.64
C GLU A 129 -4.49 -2.94 31.48
N ARG A 130 -3.56 -3.87 31.70
CA ARG A 130 -3.78 -5.05 32.57
C ARG A 130 -2.97 -5.00 33.88
N VAL A 131 -2.98 -3.86 34.52
CA VAL A 131 -2.51 -3.80 35.93
C VAL A 131 -3.59 -3.13 36.76
#